data_c4e05d30ae7f371929cd6cbb13ef84dc
#
_entry.id   c4e05d30ae7f371929cd6cbb13ef84dc
#
_cell.length_a   1.000
_cell.length_b   1.000
_cell.length_c   1.000
_cell.angle_alpha   90.00
_cell.angle_beta   90.00
_cell.angle_gamma   90.00
#
_symmetry.space_group_name_H-M   'P 1'
#
loop_
_entity.id
_entity.type
_entity.pdbx_description
1 polymer ?
#
loop_
_entity_poly.entity_id
_entity_poly.type
_entity_poly.pdbx_seq_one_letter_code
_entity_poly.pdbx_strand_id
1 'polypeptide(L)'
;MFVLGPSHVTYLQGCALSPFKKFATPLGNLDVDEGVVQQLRSTKMFAMMSEEVDEAEHSIEMHLPYIYKVWGERDVKIVPVLVGHLPEQMNFAYALCFAQYFADPRTLFVISSDFCHWGSRFQYTWYQPTSTSKGIMLSSANKSCIEPKMPIYQSIQNLDAEGMSAISFNKHGSRRARQAFTMHLTKTGNTICGRNPILLLLTILEILEDRGAMFECRFTHYKVRSFPHEIMHPQAHIYLLILS
;
A
#
# COMPACT_ATOMS: atom_id res chain seq x y z
N MET A 1 -14.05 6.56 7.16
CA MET A 1 -12.60 6.23 6.94
C MET A 1 -12.50 5.26 5.79
N PHE A 2 -11.71 5.55 4.75
CA PHE A 2 -11.40 4.59 3.67
C PHE A 2 -10.24 3.70 4.07
N VAL A 3 -10.34 2.40 3.78
CA VAL A 3 -9.26 1.42 3.97
C VAL A 3 -9.00 0.76 2.63
N LEU A 4 -7.88 1.12 2.00
CA LEU A 4 -7.48 0.64 0.68
C LEU A 4 -6.44 -0.46 0.82
N GLY A 5 -6.78 -1.68 0.43
CA GLY A 5 -5.89 -2.84 0.47
C GLY A 5 -5.61 -3.42 -0.90
N PRO A 6 -4.40 -3.97 -1.15
CA PRO A 6 -4.12 -4.70 -2.39
C PRO A 6 -4.88 -6.02 -2.45
N SER A 7 -5.24 -6.46 -3.67
CA SER A 7 -5.88 -7.76 -3.89
C SER A 7 -4.85 -8.88 -3.93
N HIS A 8 -4.91 -9.83 -2.98
CA HIS A 8 -4.01 -10.99 -2.90
C HIS A 8 -4.71 -12.30 -3.29
N VAL A 9 -6.00 -12.41 -2.99
CA VAL A 9 -6.76 -13.67 -3.15
C VAL A 9 -7.20 -13.89 -4.59
N THR A 10 -7.54 -12.83 -5.30
CA THR A 10 -8.04 -12.90 -6.67
C THR A 10 -7.40 -11.86 -7.57
N TYR A 11 -7.29 -12.18 -8.86
CA TYR A 11 -6.94 -11.15 -9.85
C TYR A 11 -8.11 -10.18 -10.00
N LEU A 12 -7.87 -8.94 -9.69
CA LEU A 12 -8.83 -7.84 -9.82
C LEU A 12 -8.27 -6.77 -10.77
N GLN A 13 -9.04 -6.39 -11.77
CA GLN A 13 -8.78 -5.17 -12.54
C GLN A 13 -9.72 -4.08 -12.07
N GLY A 14 -9.18 -2.98 -11.56
CA GLY A 14 -9.97 -1.92 -10.94
C GLY A 14 -10.04 -2.04 -9.42
N CYS A 15 -11.07 -1.47 -8.83
CA CYS A 15 -11.35 -1.53 -7.42
C CYS A 15 -12.65 -2.29 -7.14
N ALA A 16 -12.72 -2.97 -5.99
CA ALA A 16 -13.92 -3.65 -5.53
C ALA A 16 -14.31 -3.21 -4.11
N LEU A 17 -15.61 -3.19 -3.83
CA LEU A 17 -16.19 -2.85 -2.55
C LEU A 17 -16.62 -4.11 -1.81
N SER A 18 -16.59 -4.06 -0.49
CA SER A 18 -17.10 -5.13 0.37
C SER A 18 -18.63 -5.27 0.26
N PRO A 19 -19.16 -6.50 0.27
CA PRO A 19 -20.60 -6.73 0.41
C PRO A 19 -21.09 -6.61 1.85
N PHE A 20 -20.18 -6.64 2.83
CA PHE A 20 -20.51 -6.65 4.24
C PHE A 20 -20.86 -5.26 4.77
N LYS A 21 -21.71 -5.23 5.79
CA LYS A 21 -22.13 -4.01 6.48
C LYS A 21 -21.36 -3.75 7.77
N LYS A 22 -20.65 -4.77 8.24
CA LYS A 22 -19.95 -4.75 9.53
C LYS A 22 -18.77 -5.71 9.49
N PHE A 23 -17.67 -5.26 10.09
CA PHE A 23 -16.46 -6.07 10.27
C PHE A 23 -16.22 -6.32 11.75
N ALA A 24 -16.08 -7.58 12.12
CA ALA A 24 -15.74 -7.98 13.47
C ALA A 24 -14.23 -7.87 13.70
N THR A 25 -13.83 -7.40 14.87
CA THR A 25 -12.45 -7.45 15.34
C THR A 25 -12.40 -8.04 16.73
N PRO A 26 -11.26 -8.52 17.22
CA PRO A 26 -11.12 -9.00 18.61
C PRO A 26 -11.46 -7.94 19.67
N LEU A 27 -11.47 -6.66 19.29
CA LEU A 27 -11.74 -5.53 20.19
C LEU A 27 -13.17 -5.01 20.10
N GLY A 28 -13.91 -5.33 19.03
CA GLY A 28 -15.26 -4.87 18.77
C GLY A 28 -15.55 -4.77 17.27
N ASN A 29 -16.72 -4.31 16.91
CA ASN A 29 -17.17 -4.25 15.54
C ASN A 29 -16.99 -2.85 14.93
N LEU A 30 -16.66 -2.79 13.65
CA LEU A 30 -16.63 -1.57 12.84
C LEU A 30 -17.77 -1.61 11.82
N ASP A 31 -18.59 -0.58 11.81
CA ASP A 31 -19.68 -0.44 10.85
C ASP A 31 -19.17 0.12 9.52
N VAL A 32 -19.71 -0.39 8.41
CA VAL A 32 -19.44 0.11 7.07
C VAL A 32 -20.33 1.32 6.79
N ASP A 33 -19.79 2.32 6.10
CA ASP A 33 -20.54 3.45 5.60
C ASP A 33 -21.35 3.04 4.36
N GLU A 34 -22.52 2.44 4.57
CA GLU A 34 -23.39 1.97 3.49
C GLU A 34 -23.78 3.11 2.54
N GLY A 35 -23.89 4.36 3.04
CA GLY A 35 -24.21 5.52 2.21
C GLY A 35 -23.12 5.82 1.20
N VAL A 36 -21.86 5.86 1.65
CA VAL A 36 -20.70 6.06 0.77
C VAL A 36 -20.51 4.87 -0.18
N VAL A 37 -20.64 3.62 0.31
CA VAL A 37 -20.56 2.43 -0.53
C VAL A 37 -21.62 2.48 -1.65
N GLN A 38 -22.86 2.89 -1.34
CA GLN A 38 -23.90 3.01 -2.35
C GLN A 38 -23.60 4.12 -3.38
N GLN A 39 -23.03 5.25 -2.94
CA GLN A 39 -22.58 6.31 -3.85
C GLN A 39 -21.50 5.79 -4.80
N LEU A 40 -20.48 5.08 -4.30
CA LEU A 40 -19.43 4.49 -5.11
C LEU A 40 -19.98 3.45 -6.11
N ARG A 41 -20.90 2.59 -5.67
CA ARG A 41 -21.58 1.62 -6.55
C ARG A 41 -22.36 2.30 -7.68
N SER A 42 -23.01 3.43 -7.39
CA SER A 42 -23.80 4.16 -8.38
C SER A 42 -22.95 4.69 -9.55
N THR A 43 -21.64 4.87 -9.35
CA THR A 43 -20.71 5.27 -10.43
C THR A 43 -20.48 4.17 -11.46
N LYS A 44 -20.84 2.91 -11.13
CA LYS A 44 -20.57 1.71 -11.94
C LYS A 44 -19.08 1.44 -12.24
N MET A 45 -18.19 2.12 -11.54
CA MET A 45 -16.75 1.91 -11.66
C MET A 45 -16.24 0.76 -10.78
N PHE A 46 -16.92 0.50 -9.67
CA PHE A 46 -16.49 -0.45 -8.65
C PHE A 46 -17.18 -1.80 -8.85
N ALA A 47 -16.40 -2.87 -8.82
CA ALA A 47 -16.91 -4.22 -8.65
C ALA A 47 -17.39 -4.44 -7.19
N MET A 48 -18.11 -5.54 -6.97
CA MET A 48 -18.36 -6.05 -5.62
C MET A 48 -17.51 -7.29 -5.40
N MET A 49 -16.86 -7.39 -4.25
CA MET A 49 -16.23 -8.65 -3.84
C MET A 49 -17.31 -9.73 -3.63
N SER A 50 -16.98 -10.99 -3.84
CA SER A 50 -17.78 -12.06 -3.24
C SER A 50 -17.46 -12.16 -1.75
N GLU A 51 -18.37 -12.76 -0.97
CA GLU A 51 -18.16 -12.96 0.47
C GLU A 51 -16.89 -13.78 0.74
N GLU A 52 -16.64 -14.82 -0.06
CA GLU A 52 -15.47 -15.67 0.08
C GLU A 52 -14.15 -14.93 -0.20
N VAL A 53 -14.14 -14.01 -1.16
CA VAL A 53 -12.96 -13.18 -1.46
C VAL A 53 -12.70 -12.20 -0.34
N ASP A 54 -13.74 -11.55 0.18
CA ASP A 54 -13.61 -10.55 1.24
C ASP A 54 -13.17 -11.20 2.57
N GLU A 55 -13.72 -12.38 2.91
CA GLU A 55 -13.34 -13.14 4.11
C GLU A 55 -11.91 -13.71 4.03
N ALA A 56 -11.44 -14.05 2.83
CA ALA A 56 -10.09 -14.59 2.64
C ALA A 56 -9.01 -13.51 2.50
N GLU A 57 -9.40 -12.23 2.25
CA GLU A 57 -8.45 -11.14 2.03
C GLU A 57 -8.00 -10.51 3.35
N HIS A 58 -6.69 -10.51 3.58
CA HIS A 58 -6.08 -10.05 4.82
C HIS A 58 -5.56 -8.59 4.79
N SER A 59 -5.41 -8.01 3.60
CA SER A 59 -4.81 -6.67 3.45
C SER A 59 -5.61 -5.56 4.15
N ILE A 60 -6.93 -5.69 4.21
CA ILE A 60 -7.83 -4.77 4.92
C ILE A 60 -7.99 -5.22 6.37
N GLU A 61 -8.26 -6.51 6.60
CA GLU A 61 -8.53 -7.10 7.91
C GLU A 61 -7.45 -6.74 8.94
N MET A 62 -6.18 -6.83 8.57
CA MET A 62 -5.04 -6.58 9.47
C MET A 62 -5.02 -5.16 10.06
N HIS A 63 -5.69 -4.18 9.45
CA HIS A 63 -5.79 -2.80 9.94
C HIS A 63 -6.96 -2.59 10.90
N LEU A 64 -8.00 -3.39 10.82
CA LEU A 64 -9.27 -3.15 11.51
C LEU A 64 -9.14 -3.13 13.05
N PRO A 65 -8.36 -4.02 13.70
CA PRO A 65 -8.16 -3.95 15.14
C PRO A 65 -7.48 -2.65 15.60
N TYR A 66 -6.53 -2.13 14.79
CA TYR A 66 -5.86 -0.87 15.08
C TYR A 66 -6.80 0.32 14.89
N ILE A 67 -7.61 0.31 13.84
CA ILE A 67 -8.66 1.31 13.62
C ILE A 67 -9.62 1.32 14.80
N TYR A 68 -10.11 0.15 15.23
CA TYR A 68 -10.99 0.04 16.40
C TYR A 68 -10.30 0.56 17.66
N LYS A 69 -9.04 0.20 17.91
CA LYS A 69 -8.29 0.64 19.11
C LYS A 69 -8.17 2.15 19.21
N VAL A 70 -8.03 2.83 18.08
CA VAL A 70 -7.82 4.30 18.06
C VAL A 70 -9.15 5.07 18.02
N TRP A 71 -10.16 4.55 17.32
CA TRP A 71 -11.41 5.27 17.05
C TRP A 71 -12.69 4.54 17.45
N GLY A 72 -12.62 3.29 17.93
CA GLY A 72 -13.79 2.45 18.14
C GLY A 72 -14.83 2.99 19.13
N GLU A 73 -14.43 3.90 20.03
CA GLU A 73 -15.36 4.61 20.93
C GLU A 73 -15.99 5.84 20.27
N ARG A 74 -15.61 6.17 19.05
CA ARG A 74 -16.16 7.27 18.26
C ARG A 74 -17.05 6.69 17.17
N ASP A 75 -18.01 7.45 16.68
CA ASP A 75 -18.87 7.05 15.55
C ASP A 75 -18.07 7.10 14.22
N VAL A 76 -17.14 6.15 14.07
CA VAL A 76 -16.31 6.01 12.87
C VAL A 76 -16.82 4.84 12.03
N LYS A 77 -17.21 5.14 10.79
CA LYS A 77 -17.56 4.13 9.80
C LYS A 77 -16.41 3.92 8.82
N ILE A 78 -16.25 2.68 8.35
CA ILE A 78 -15.22 2.31 7.39
C ILE A 78 -15.80 2.14 5.98
N VAL A 79 -14.95 2.37 4.98
CA VAL A 79 -15.23 2.05 3.57
C VAL A 79 -14.09 1.18 3.08
N PRO A 80 -14.22 -0.16 3.18
CA PRO A 80 -13.22 -1.09 2.69
C PRO A 80 -13.20 -1.10 1.17
N VAL A 81 -12.01 -0.96 0.58
CA VAL A 81 -11.81 -0.94 -0.87
C VAL A 81 -10.63 -1.84 -1.23
N LEU A 82 -10.90 -2.88 -1.98
CA LEU A 82 -9.87 -3.72 -2.56
C LEU A 82 -9.37 -3.08 -3.86
N VAL A 83 -8.06 -2.86 -3.95
CA VAL A 83 -7.41 -2.21 -5.09
C VAL A 83 -6.60 -3.23 -5.87
N GLY A 84 -7.06 -3.57 -7.05
CA GLY A 84 -6.40 -4.49 -7.96
C GLY A 84 -5.42 -3.80 -8.92
N HIS A 85 -5.24 -4.41 -10.10
CA HIS A 85 -4.42 -3.81 -11.14
C HIS A 85 -5.09 -2.56 -11.73
N LEU A 86 -4.37 -1.44 -11.72
CA LEU A 86 -4.85 -0.15 -12.22
C LEU A 86 -3.95 0.36 -13.35
N PRO A 87 -4.30 0.14 -14.63
CA PRO A 87 -3.69 0.89 -15.73
C PRO A 87 -3.83 2.41 -15.51
N GLU A 88 -2.93 3.21 -16.06
CA GLU A 88 -2.82 4.64 -15.78
C GLU A 88 -4.15 5.41 -15.93
N GLN A 89 -4.89 5.17 -17.02
CA GLN A 89 -6.18 5.82 -17.25
C GLN A 89 -7.22 5.44 -16.19
N MET A 90 -7.22 4.18 -15.78
CA MET A 90 -8.13 3.67 -14.75
C MET A 90 -7.74 4.22 -13.38
N ASN A 91 -6.44 4.26 -13.05
CA ASN A 91 -5.92 4.87 -11.83
C ASN A 91 -6.40 6.33 -11.71
N PHE A 92 -6.27 7.12 -12.78
CA PHE A 92 -6.70 8.51 -12.79
C PHE A 92 -8.22 8.66 -12.59
N ALA A 93 -9.03 7.80 -13.20
CA ALA A 93 -10.48 7.83 -13.04
C ALA A 93 -10.91 7.53 -11.60
N TYR A 94 -10.31 6.50 -10.96
CA TYR A 94 -10.54 6.22 -9.54
C TYR A 94 -10.03 7.34 -8.64
N ALA A 95 -8.86 7.92 -8.96
CA ALA A 95 -8.31 9.03 -8.19
C ALA A 95 -9.23 10.26 -8.20
N LEU A 96 -9.82 10.59 -9.35
CA LEU A 96 -10.85 11.65 -9.45
C LEU A 96 -12.06 11.35 -8.57
N CYS A 97 -12.52 10.10 -8.56
CA CYS A 97 -13.64 9.69 -7.71
C CYS A 97 -13.31 9.82 -6.22
N PHE A 98 -12.10 9.43 -5.81
CA PHE A 98 -11.70 9.51 -4.40
C PHE A 98 -11.29 10.91 -3.94
N ALA A 99 -10.85 11.79 -4.83
CA ALA A 99 -10.36 13.12 -4.49
C ALA A 99 -11.40 13.96 -3.72
N GLN A 100 -12.69 13.84 -4.05
CA GLN A 100 -13.76 14.55 -3.33
C GLN A 100 -13.88 14.11 -1.86
N TYR A 101 -13.66 12.81 -1.59
CA TYR A 101 -13.69 12.28 -0.23
C TYR A 101 -12.41 12.62 0.53
N PHE A 102 -11.26 12.60 -0.15
CA PHE A 102 -9.98 12.96 0.45
C PHE A 102 -9.93 14.45 0.85
N ALA A 103 -10.62 15.32 0.12
CA ALA A 103 -10.73 16.75 0.42
C ALA A 103 -11.66 17.05 1.62
N ASP A 104 -12.48 16.10 2.08
CA ASP A 104 -13.32 16.28 3.28
C ASP A 104 -12.46 16.04 4.54
N PRO A 105 -12.29 17.06 5.42
CA PRO A 105 -11.44 16.95 6.62
C PRO A 105 -11.95 15.92 7.64
N ARG A 106 -13.17 15.41 7.48
CA ARG A 106 -13.72 14.32 8.31
C ARG A 106 -13.36 12.94 7.78
N THR A 107 -12.68 12.86 6.65
CA THR A 107 -12.32 11.61 5.98
C THR A 107 -10.84 11.32 6.15
N LEU A 108 -10.53 10.08 6.52
CA LEU A 108 -9.17 9.57 6.59
C LEU A 108 -9.02 8.40 5.60
N PHE A 109 -7.87 8.32 4.94
CA PHE A 109 -7.48 7.19 4.11
C PHE A 109 -6.38 6.38 4.80
N VAL A 110 -6.60 5.08 4.91
CA VAL A 110 -5.62 4.09 5.35
C VAL A 110 -5.20 3.28 4.13
N ILE A 111 -3.90 3.26 3.84
CA ILE A 111 -3.35 2.54 2.70
C ILE A 111 -2.57 1.36 3.22
N SER A 112 -3.03 0.16 2.90
CA SER A 112 -2.37 -1.08 3.29
C SER A 112 -1.23 -1.42 2.33
N SER A 113 -0.04 -1.65 2.86
CA SER A 113 1.09 -2.17 2.10
C SER A 113 2.15 -2.74 3.02
N ASP A 114 2.66 -3.91 2.66
CA ASP A 114 4.01 -4.32 3.04
C ASP A 114 4.97 -3.95 1.91
N PHE A 115 6.25 -3.72 2.27
CA PHE A 115 7.28 -3.46 1.27
C PHE A 115 7.92 -4.78 0.81
N CYS A 116 9.22 -4.84 0.64
CA CYS A 116 9.87 -5.98 -0.01
C CYS A 116 9.48 -7.33 0.60
N HIS A 117 8.89 -8.21 -0.20
CA HIS A 117 8.73 -9.63 0.08
C HIS A 117 9.88 -10.38 -0.59
N TRP A 118 10.87 -10.78 0.18
CA TRP A 118 12.10 -11.37 -0.32
C TRP A 118 12.15 -12.88 -0.11
N GLY A 119 12.69 -13.61 -1.07
CA GLY A 119 12.96 -15.05 -0.98
C GLY A 119 12.35 -15.85 -2.11
N SER A 120 12.71 -17.14 -2.17
CA SER A 120 12.26 -18.07 -3.23
C SER A 120 10.73 -18.22 -3.29
N ARG A 121 10.04 -18.16 -2.15
CA ARG A 121 8.58 -18.19 -2.08
C ARG A 121 7.92 -17.07 -2.88
N PHE A 122 8.55 -15.89 -2.90
CA PHE A 122 8.05 -14.72 -3.61
C PHE A 122 8.69 -14.56 -5.00
N GLN A 123 9.56 -15.51 -5.40
CA GLN A 123 10.34 -15.46 -6.64
C GLN A 123 11.10 -14.14 -6.80
N TYR A 124 11.53 -13.56 -5.66
CA TYR A 124 12.22 -12.29 -5.62
C TYR A 124 13.41 -12.35 -4.66
N THR A 125 14.61 -12.22 -5.22
CA THR A 125 15.88 -12.38 -4.51
C THR A 125 16.85 -11.24 -4.82
N TRP A 126 16.32 -10.05 -5.00
CA TRP A 126 17.10 -8.85 -5.29
C TRP A 126 18.18 -8.61 -4.24
N TYR A 127 19.38 -8.36 -4.72
CA TYR A 127 20.52 -8.04 -3.90
C TYR A 127 21.35 -6.95 -4.55
N GLN A 128 21.71 -5.94 -3.80
CA GLN A 128 22.51 -4.81 -4.24
C GLN A 128 23.56 -4.49 -3.17
N PRO A 129 24.86 -4.77 -3.45
CA PRO A 129 25.93 -4.59 -2.47
C PRO A 129 26.15 -3.15 -2.04
N THR A 130 25.94 -2.19 -2.94
CA THR A 130 26.07 -0.75 -2.68
C THR A 130 25.01 0.02 -3.45
N SER A 131 24.68 1.25 -3.02
CA SER A 131 23.69 2.11 -3.71
C SER A 131 24.05 2.42 -5.18
N THR A 132 25.33 2.30 -5.52
CA THR A 132 25.84 2.57 -6.88
C THR A 132 26.05 1.31 -7.72
N SER A 133 26.04 0.13 -7.11
CA SER A 133 26.20 -1.13 -7.83
C SER A 133 24.91 -1.51 -8.56
N LYS A 134 25.03 -2.31 -9.60
CA LYS A 134 23.89 -2.92 -10.25
C LYS A 134 23.31 -4.00 -9.33
N GLY A 135 22.01 -3.94 -9.07
CA GLY A 135 21.31 -5.00 -8.35
C GLY A 135 21.21 -6.27 -9.18
N ILE A 136 21.23 -7.41 -8.54
CA ILE A 136 21.16 -8.75 -9.14
C ILE A 136 20.12 -9.61 -8.44
N MET A 137 19.56 -10.58 -9.14
CA MET A 137 18.76 -11.64 -8.51
C MET A 137 19.71 -12.75 -8.03
N LEU A 138 19.70 -13.05 -6.73
CA LEU A 138 20.48 -14.14 -6.16
C LEU A 138 19.91 -15.50 -6.55
N SER A 139 20.80 -16.43 -6.80
CA SER A 139 20.51 -17.84 -7.07
C SER A 139 21.56 -18.71 -6.40
N SER A 140 21.40 -20.02 -6.44
CA SER A 140 22.44 -20.96 -5.96
C SER A 140 23.80 -20.75 -6.68
N ALA A 141 23.76 -20.32 -7.94
CA ALA A 141 24.97 -20.14 -8.75
C ALA A 141 25.77 -18.88 -8.42
N ASN A 142 25.14 -17.85 -7.82
CA ASN A 142 25.80 -16.55 -7.57
C ASN A 142 25.75 -16.10 -6.10
N LYS A 143 25.47 -16.99 -5.15
CA LYS A 143 25.50 -16.68 -3.72
C LYS A 143 26.83 -16.14 -3.22
N SER A 144 27.94 -16.48 -3.93
CA SER A 144 29.26 -15.93 -3.64
C SER A 144 29.39 -14.41 -3.86
N CYS A 145 28.43 -13.80 -4.55
CA CYS A 145 28.38 -12.35 -4.74
C CYS A 145 27.89 -11.59 -3.47
N ILE A 146 27.45 -12.32 -2.42
CA ILE A 146 27.04 -11.69 -1.17
C ILE A 146 28.29 -11.21 -0.42
N GLU A 147 28.40 -9.90 -0.27
CA GLU A 147 29.52 -9.30 0.43
C GLU A 147 29.32 -9.39 1.96
N PRO A 148 30.38 -9.75 2.73
CA PRO A 148 30.27 -9.84 4.19
C PRO A 148 29.81 -8.54 4.88
N LYS A 149 30.11 -7.39 4.28
CA LYS A 149 29.74 -6.06 4.79
C LYS A 149 28.32 -5.64 4.37
N MET A 150 27.69 -6.39 3.48
CA MET A 150 26.34 -6.12 3.00
C MET A 150 25.50 -7.41 3.06
N PRO A 151 25.05 -7.83 4.25
CA PRO A 151 24.17 -8.98 4.37
C PRO A 151 22.83 -8.72 3.67
N ILE A 152 22.13 -9.79 3.30
CA ILE A 152 20.86 -9.71 2.54
C ILE A 152 19.85 -8.74 3.19
N TYR A 153 19.67 -8.84 4.51
CA TYR A 153 18.72 -7.97 5.21
C TYR A 153 19.05 -6.48 5.05
N GLN A 154 20.33 -6.11 5.00
CA GLN A 154 20.76 -4.73 4.79
C GLN A 154 20.47 -4.28 3.35
N SER A 155 20.66 -5.16 2.38
CA SER A 155 20.27 -4.88 0.99
C SER A 155 18.76 -4.67 0.85
N ILE A 156 17.94 -5.42 1.59
CA ILE A 156 16.50 -5.25 1.64
C ILE A 156 16.13 -3.92 2.30
N GLN A 157 16.76 -3.59 3.44
CA GLN A 157 16.53 -2.29 4.08
C GLN A 157 16.87 -1.11 3.17
N ASN A 158 17.96 -1.20 2.42
CA ASN A 158 18.34 -0.18 1.45
C ASN A 158 17.31 -0.07 0.32
N LEU A 159 16.85 -1.20 -0.21
CA LEU A 159 15.81 -1.24 -1.25
C LEU A 159 14.51 -0.59 -0.78
N ASP A 160 14.07 -0.90 0.43
CA ASP A 160 12.86 -0.33 1.02
C ASP A 160 13.06 1.17 1.32
N ALA A 161 14.24 1.57 1.80
CA ALA A 161 14.58 2.97 2.02
C ALA A 161 14.54 3.78 0.71
N GLU A 162 15.02 3.23 -0.42
CA GLU A 162 14.88 3.84 -1.74
C GLU A 162 13.40 4.00 -2.11
N GLY A 163 12.58 2.97 -1.90
CA GLY A 163 11.14 3.01 -2.16
C GLY A 163 10.42 4.06 -1.30
N MET A 164 10.72 4.10 0.00
CA MET A 164 10.18 5.12 0.92
C MET A 164 10.59 6.53 0.53
N SER A 165 11.87 6.72 0.18
CA SER A 165 12.39 8.01 -0.30
C SER A 165 11.70 8.49 -1.58
N ALA A 166 11.40 7.56 -2.49
CA ALA A 166 10.69 7.88 -3.73
C ALA A 166 9.26 8.38 -3.48
N ILE A 167 8.58 7.90 -2.43
CA ILE A 167 7.22 8.29 -2.07
C ILE A 167 7.19 9.57 -1.22
N SER A 168 8.24 9.80 -0.42
CA SER A 168 8.29 10.94 0.52
C SER A 168 8.44 12.27 -0.19
N PHE A 169 7.68 13.28 0.25
CA PHE A 169 7.82 14.64 -0.24
C PHE A 169 7.29 15.66 0.79
N ASN A 170 7.68 16.91 0.60
CA ASN A 170 7.21 18.04 1.38
C ASN A 170 6.67 19.10 0.41
N LYS A 171 5.43 19.55 0.62
CA LYS A 171 4.70 20.52 -0.25
C LYS A 171 4.69 20.05 -1.73
N HIS A 172 3.69 20.26 -2.49
CA HIS A 172 3.60 20.05 -3.95
C HIS A 172 4.60 19.03 -4.56
N GLY A 173 4.60 17.80 -4.08
CA GLY A 173 5.59 16.77 -4.47
C GLY A 173 4.99 15.48 -5.02
N SER A 174 3.67 15.33 -5.00
CA SER A 174 3.00 14.06 -5.29
C SER A 174 3.24 13.54 -6.70
N ARG A 175 3.25 14.41 -7.71
CA ARG A 175 3.58 14.04 -9.09
C ARG A 175 4.99 13.48 -9.24
N ARG A 176 5.98 14.14 -8.60
CA ARG A 176 7.37 13.64 -8.60
C ARG A 176 7.49 12.33 -7.84
N ALA A 177 6.82 12.22 -6.70
CA ALA A 177 6.79 11.00 -5.90
C ALA A 177 6.19 9.84 -6.70
N ARG A 178 5.06 10.05 -7.39
CA ARG A 178 4.44 9.05 -8.26
C ARG A 178 5.39 8.57 -9.35
N GLN A 179 6.06 9.50 -10.03
CA GLN A 179 7.04 9.19 -11.07
C GLN A 179 8.25 8.44 -10.50
N ALA A 180 8.83 8.93 -9.39
CA ALA A 180 9.98 8.30 -8.74
C ALA A 180 9.67 6.90 -8.23
N PHE A 181 8.49 6.70 -7.65
CA PHE A 181 8.04 5.39 -7.19
C PHE A 181 7.81 4.42 -8.35
N THR A 182 7.20 4.88 -9.44
CA THR A 182 7.04 4.08 -10.67
C THR A 182 8.40 3.67 -11.24
N MET A 183 9.37 4.59 -11.27
CA MET A 183 10.74 4.30 -11.71
C MET A 183 11.44 3.29 -10.79
N HIS A 184 11.28 3.42 -9.46
CA HIS A 184 11.80 2.46 -8.49
C HIS A 184 11.24 1.06 -8.75
N LEU A 185 9.93 0.91 -8.89
CA LEU A 185 9.29 -0.37 -9.19
C LEU A 185 9.78 -0.97 -10.52
N THR A 186 9.89 -0.16 -11.57
CA THR A 186 10.38 -0.59 -12.88
C THR A 186 11.84 -1.05 -12.83
N LYS A 187 12.70 -0.29 -12.11
CA LYS A 187 14.13 -0.58 -11.97
C LYS A 187 14.39 -1.87 -11.18
N THR A 188 13.64 -2.07 -10.10
CA THR A 188 13.97 -3.10 -9.11
C THR A 188 13.06 -4.33 -9.18
N GLY A 189 11.86 -4.19 -9.73
CA GLY A 189 10.81 -5.22 -9.64
C GLY A 189 10.36 -5.48 -8.20
N ASN A 190 10.55 -4.51 -7.28
CA ASN A 190 10.25 -4.69 -5.85
C ASN A 190 8.81 -5.18 -5.63
N THR A 191 8.67 -6.16 -4.75
CA THR A 191 7.44 -6.88 -4.46
C THR A 191 6.54 -6.16 -3.45
N ILE A 192 6.51 -4.84 -3.48
CA ILE A 192 5.62 -4.02 -2.66
C ILE A 192 4.16 -4.38 -2.98
N CYS A 193 3.45 -5.02 -2.03
CA CYS A 193 2.09 -5.49 -2.29
C CYS A 193 1.12 -4.34 -2.53
N GLY A 194 1.22 -3.26 -1.75
CA GLY A 194 0.39 -2.08 -1.87
C GLY A 194 0.79 -1.07 -2.96
N ARG A 195 1.60 -1.46 -3.94
CA ARG A 195 2.04 -0.54 -5.01
C ARG A 195 0.87 0.16 -5.73
N ASN A 196 -0.23 -0.55 -5.99
CA ASN A 196 -1.40 0.03 -6.65
C ASN A 196 -2.16 1.00 -5.73
N PRO A 197 -2.51 0.65 -4.47
CA PRO A 197 -3.07 1.61 -3.52
C PRO A 197 -2.18 2.84 -3.31
N ILE A 198 -0.85 2.69 -3.23
CA ILE A 198 0.09 3.80 -3.08
C ILE A 198 0.06 4.72 -4.32
N LEU A 199 0.13 4.14 -5.53
CA LEU A 199 0.06 4.91 -6.77
C LEU A 199 -1.30 5.63 -6.91
N LEU A 200 -2.39 5.00 -6.51
CA LEU A 200 -3.72 5.61 -6.47
C LEU A 200 -3.73 6.81 -5.52
N LEU A 201 -3.21 6.66 -4.31
CA LEU A 201 -3.09 7.74 -3.35
C LEU A 201 -2.27 8.91 -3.91
N LEU A 202 -1.08 8.65 -4.45
CA LEU A 202 -0.22 9.70 -5.02
C LEU A 202 -0.93 10.44 -6.17
N THR A 203 -1.77 9.76 -6.95
CA THR A 203 -2.58 10.39 -8.00
C THR A 203 -3.71 11.24 -7.41
N ILE A 204 -4.35 10.81 -6.32
CA ILE A 204 -5.33 11.63 -5.58
C ILE A 204 -4.69 12.93 -5.11
N LEU A 205 -3.52 12.82 -4.49
CA LEU A 205 -2.79 13.99 -3.98
C LEU A 205 -2.37 14.94 -5.12
N GLU A 206 -1.90 14.39 -6.26
CA GLU A 206 -1.57 15.17 -7.46
C GLU A 206 -2.78 15.98 -7.96
N ILE A 207 -3.95 15.36 -8.06
CA ILE A 207 -5.19 16.02 -8.48
C ILE A 207 -5.56 17.18 -7.52
N LEU A 208 -5.37 16.98 -6.22
CA LEU A 208 -5.69 17.98 -5.22
C LEU A 208 -4.63 19.10 -5.16
N GLU A 209 -3.35 18.76 -5.36
CA GLU A 209 -2.27 19.75 -5.50
C GLU A 209 -2.49 20.66 -6.72
N ASP A 210 -2.95 20.11 -7.84
CA ASP A 210 -3.33 20.90 -9.04
C ASP A 210 -4.52 21.84 -8.77
N ARG A 211 -5.27 21.62 -7.68
CA ARG A 211 -6.36 22.49 -7.19
C ARG A 211 -5.93 23.42 -6.05
N GLY A 212 -4.63 23.46 -5.73
CA GLY A 212 -4.06 24.36 -4.74
C GLY A 212 -3.90 23.77 -3.33
N ALA A 213 -4.20 22.49 -3.11
CA ALA A 213 -3.90 21.83 -1.84
C ALA A 213 -2.39 21.60 -1.67
N MET A 214 -1.94 21.48 -0.44
CA MET A 214 -0.53 21.18 -0.10
C MET A 214 -0.51 19.97 0.81
N PHE A 215 0.39 19.03 0.53
CA PHE A 215 0.54 17.82 1.32
C PHE A 215 1.99 17.57 1.71
N GLU A 216 2.17 16.89 2.82
CA GLU A 216 3.44 16.30 3.22
C GLU A 216 3.25 14.78 3.33
N CYS A 217 4.16 14.04 2.72
CA CYS A 217 4.17 12.58 2.78
C CYS A 217 5.49 12.12 3.39
N ARG A 218 5.41 11.48 4.56
CA ARG A 218 6.58 10.98 5.27
C ARG A 218 6.32 9.64 5.95
N PHE A 219 7.36 8.85 6.05
CA PHE A 219 7.34 7.62 6.84
C PHE A 219 7.70 7.93 8.29
N THR A 220 6.90 7.42 9.22
CA THR A 220 7.09 7.63 10.67
C THR A 220 7.76 6.45 11.34
N HIS A 221 7.62 5.26 10.77
CA HIS A 221 8.20 4.05 11.33
C HIS A 221 8.50 3.03 10.23
N TYR A 222 9.59 2.28 10.42
CA TYR A 222 10.00 1.17 9.55
C TYR A 222 10.50 0.02 10.41
N LYS A 223 10.07 -1.19 10.14
CA LYS A 223 10.56 -2.39 10.82
C LYS A 223 10.63 -3.56 9.84
N VAL A 224 11.79 -4.20 9.80
CA VAL A 224 11.98 -5.48 9.10
C VAL A 224 11.75 -6.61 10.09
N ARG A 225 10.95 -7.59 9.72
CA ARG A 225 10.79 -8.82 10.47
C ARG A 225 11.84 -9.82 9.98
N SER A 226 12.84 -10.12 10.83
CA SER A 226 13.82 -11.17 10.56
C SER A 226 13.56 -12.37 11.50
N PHE A 227 13.59 -13.59 10.96
CA PHE A 227 13.58 -14.82 11.77
C PHE A 227 15.00 -15.32 11.96
N PRO A 228 15.43 -15.70 13.18
CA PRO A 228 16.85 -15.95 13.49
C PRO A 228 17.48 -17.15 12.83
N HIS A 229 16.76 -18.14 12.30
CA HIS A 229 17.37 -19.42 11.91
C HIS A 229 16.87 -20.13 10.67
N GLU A 230 15.85 -19.66 9.95
CA GLU A 230 15.43 -20.31 8.70
C GLU A 230 15.05 -19.28 7.65
N ILE A 231 15.50 -19.55 6.41
CA ILE A 231 15.20 -18.87 5.13
C ILE A 231 14.45 -17.54 5.34
N MET A 232 15.18 -16.45 5.43
CA MET A 232 14.65 -15.12 5.69
C MET A 232 13.52 -14.79 4.71
N HIS A 233 12.33 -14.60 5.24
CA HIS A 233 11.25 -13.90 4.55
C HIS A 233 11.03 -12.57 5.28
N PRO A 234 11.92 -11.57 5.14
CA PRO A 234 11.71 -10.29 5.76
C PRO A 234 10.51 -9.61 5.09
N GLN A 235 9.53 -9.30 5.89
CA GLN A 235 8.43 -8.40 5.54
C GLN A 235 8.69 -7.09 6.25
N ALA A 236 8.64 -6.00 5.52
CA ALA A 236 8.78 -4.68 6.10
C ALA A 236 7.40 -4.08 6.36
N HIS A 237 7.08 -3.84 7.63
CA HIS A 237 5.89 -3.08 8.00
C HIS A 237 6.24 -1.59 8.03
N ILE A 238 5.44 -0.80 7.35
CA ILE A 238 5.68 0.62 7.18
C ILE A 238 4.43 1.41 7.53
N TYR A 239 4.61 2.49 8.27
CA TYR A 239 3.56 3.45 8.59
C TYR A 239 3.80 4.73 7.82
N LEU A 240 2.88 5.05 6.94
CA LEU A 240 2.88 6.27 6.13
C LEU A 240 1.95 7.30 6.78
N LEU A 241 2.47 8.50 7.04
CA LEU A 241 1.69 9.64 7.49
C LEU A 241 1.58 10.66 6.37
N ILE A 242 0.34 11.08 6.08
CA ILE A 242 0.06 12.19 5.17
C ILE A 242 -0.56 13.31 5.99
N LEU A 243 0.02 14.48 5.88
CA LEU A 243 -0.46 15.70 6.51
C LEU A 243 -0.96 16.66 5.42
N SER A 244 -2.11 17.23 5.62
CA SER A 244 -2.71 18.29 4.82
C SER A 244 -2.53 19.65 5.47
#